data_e12a5ca3150e727f9062ec584d4c42c8
#
_entry.id   e12a5ca3150e727f9062ec584d4c42c8
#
_cell.length_a   1.000
_cell.length_b   1.000
_cell.length_c   1.000
_cell.angle_alpha   90.00
_cell.angle_beta   90.00
_cell.angle_gamma   90.00
#
_symmetry.space_group_name_H-M   'P 1'
#
loop_
_entity.id
_entity.type
_entity.pdbx_description
1 polymer ?
#
loop_
_entity_poly.entity_id
_entity_poly.type
_entity_poly.pdbx_seq_one_letter_code
_entity_poly.pdbx_strand_id
1 'polypeptide(L)'
;MSGARLVAESAGPVDLVVAGAELVATMDGGVEVPGGWVAIDSGFVVGVGPAGSEPAARRTIDADGCLVTPGFVNTHHHIFQNLTRSFAPAVRSGLFDWLRALYPHWAMLDEEAVYLSAFVGLAELALGGCTTTTDHLYVHPAGGGDLLAAEIAAAREIGLRFHPTRGSMSLSEDDGGLPPAAVCQDEDTILAASEAAVNAHHDRSPGAMVRIALAPCSPFSVSRRLMASTAELAERLDVRLHTHLAEDPDEDSYCEETYGCRPVEFFEQVGWLTDRSWVAHCVHPDQDEIGRLGAAGVGVAHCPSSNMLLVSGMAPVAELLAAGSPVGLGCDGSASTDSASLWLEARMALLVARYRSGAASTGARQALELATLGGAACLGRQGELGVLRPGAVGDLVCWRLDGPKFAGALSDPVEALLRCGPAQAYHTVVAGKSVVAEGHIVNGAIEDRLRRHRAASARIQAGI
;
A
#
# COMPACT_ATOMS: atom_id res chain seq x y z
N MET A 1 -31.89 -4.91 -15.16
CA MET A 1 -32.51 -5.39 -13.91
C MET A 1 -31.64 -6.53 -13.37
N SER A 2 -30.67 -6.17 -12.53
CA SER A 2 -29.80 -7.15 -11.84
C SER A 2 -30.22 -7.12 -10.38
N GLY A 3 -30.82 -8.21 -9.90
CA GLY A 3 -31.36 -8.33 -8.56
C GLY A 3 -30.28 -8.26 -7.48
N ALA A 4 -30.65 -7.72 -6.32
CA ALA A 4 -29.88 -7.75 -5.10
C ALA A 4 -29.35 -9.17 -4.84
N ARG A 5 -28.01 -9.33 -4.73
CA ARG A 5 -27.41 -10.60 -4.27
C ARG A 5 -27.48 -10.63 -2.74
N LEU A 6 -28.54 -11.21 -2.21
CA LEU A 6 -28.61 -11.57 -0.80
C LEU A 6 -27.98 -12.94 -0.62
N VAL A 7 -27.03 -13.05 0.31
CA VAL A 7 -26.66 -14.34 0.92
C VAL A 7 -27.75 -14.68 1.95
N ALA A 8 -28.05 -15.98 2.06
CA ALA A 8 -29.11 -16.59 2.87
C ALA A 8 -29.50 -15.80 4.12
N GLU A 9 -30.81 -15.75 4.40
CA GLU A 9 -31.41 -15.15 5.59
C GLU A 9 -30.58 -15.48 6.84
N SER A 10 -29.84 -14.50 7.36
CA SER A 10 -29.28 -14.61 8.70
C SER A 10 -30.46 -14.59 9.69
N ALA A 11 -30.50 -15.53 10.60
CA ALA A 11 -31.58 -15.65 11.59
C ALA A 11 -31.59 -14.50 12.63
N GLY A 12 -30.85 -13.43 12.43
CA GLY A 12 -30.75 -12.29 13.35
C GLY A 12 -30.14 -11.03 12.70
N PRO A 13 -30.04 -9.93 13.47
CA PRO A 13 -29.47 -8.67 12.97
C PRO A 13 -27.98 -8.83 12.68
N VAL A 14 -27.50 -8.29 11.53
CA VAL A 14 -26.08 -8.22 11.17
C VAL A 14 -25.32 -7.25 12.08
N ASP A 15 -24.00 -7.33 12.11
CA ASP A 15 -23.19 -6.48 13.00
C ASP A 15 -23.25 -4.98 12.61
N LEU A 16 -23.19 -4.67 11.31
CA LEU A 16 -23.17 -3.32 10.79
C LEU A 16 -23.91 -3.21 9.48
N VAL A 17 -24.70 -2.14 9.33
CA VAL A 17 -25.16 -1.65 8.04
C VAL A 17 -24.66 -0.22 7.84
N VAL A 18 -24.08 0.05 6.68
CA VAL A 18 -23.81 1.41 6.18
C VAL A 18 -24.90 1.70 5.17
N ALA A 19 -25.74 2.72 5.42
CA ALA A 19 -26.96 2.98 4.63
C ALA A 19 -27.12 4.45 4.26
N GLY A 20 -27.98 4.71 3.27
CA GLY A 20 -28.30 6.07 2.84
C GLY A 20 -27.23 6.73 1.98
N ALA A 21 -26.29 5.95 1.41
CA ALA A 21 -25.22 6.49 0.57
C ALA A 21 -25.80 7.17 -0.67
N GLU A 22 -25.22 8.29 -1.09
CA GLU A 22 -25.49 8.89 -2.42
C GLU A 22 -25.26 7.84 -3.51
N LEU A 23 -24.16 7.12 -3.38
CA LEU A 23 -23.79 6.02 -4.28
C LEU A 23 -22.92 5.01 -3.53
N VAL A 24 -23.18 3.71 -3.71
CA VAL A 24 -22.23 2.64 -3.38
C VAL A 24 -21.55 2.19 -4.66
N ALA A 25 -20.26 2.50 -4.82
CA ALA A 25 -19.41 2.03 -5.91
C ALA A 25 -18.68 0.74 -5.46
N THR A 26 -19.17 -0.42 -5.88
CA THR A 26 -18.74 -1.71 -5.32
C THR A 26 -17.38 -2.19 -5.79
N MET A 27 -16.88 -1.69 -6.92
CA MET A 27 -15.72 -2.24 -7.67
C MET A 27 -15.93 -3.71 -8.08
N ASP A 28 -17.15 -4.24 -8.07
CA ASP A 28 -17.51 -5.60 -8.54
C ASP A 28 -18.16 -5.52 -9.92
N GLY A 29 -17.33 -5.64 -10.98
CA GLY A 29 -17.82 -5.64 -12.37
C GLY A 29 -18.58 -4.37 -12.78
N GLY A 30 -18.25 -3.21 -12.20
CA GLY A 30 -18.89 -1.93 -12.48
C GLY A 30 -20.26 -1.76 -11.84
N VAL A 31 -20.63 -2.58 -10.86
CA VAL A 31 -21.90 -2.43 -10.14
C VAL A 31 -21.86 -1.21 -9.23
N GLU A 32 -22.78 -0.28 -9.48
CA GLU A 32 -23.00 0.93 -8.69
C GLU A 32 -24.46 0.96 -8.21
N VAL A 33 -24.69 1.30 -6.93
CA VAL A 33 -26.01 1.27 -6.29
C VAL A 33 -26.34 2.66 -5.74
N PRO A 34 -27.11 3.49 -6.46
CA PRO A 34 -27.61 4.77 -5.96
C PRO A 34 -28.51 4.59 -4.74
N GLY A 35 -28.36 5.44 -3.73
CA GLY A 35 -29.12 5.32 -2.47
C GLY A 35 -28.83 4.05 -1.71
N GLY A 36 -27.71 3.37 -2.02
CA GLY A 36 -27.45 2.00 -1.58
C GLY A 36 -27.00 1.83 -0.14
N TRP A 37 -26.89 0.57 0.25
CA TRP A 37 -26.37 0.13 1.55
C TRP A 37 -25.39 -1.01 1.40
N VAL A 38 -24.53 -1.18 2.43
CA VAL A 38 -23.60 -2.31 2.59
C VAL A 38 -23.83 -2.92 3.97
N ALA A 39 -24.04 -4.24 4.05
CA ALA A 39 -24.18 -4.99 5.29
C ALA A 39 -22.95 -5.84 5.57
N ILE A 40 -22.48 -5.80 6.80
CA ILE A 40 -21.30 -6.53 7.28
C ILE A 40 -21.69 -7.35 8.50
N ASP A 41 -21.29 -8.63 8.50
CA ASP A 41 -21.43 -9.52 9.63
C ASP A 41 -20.13 -10.32 9.82
N SER A 42 -19.70 -10.48 11.09
CA SER A 42 -18.49 -11.22 11.44
C SER A 42 -17.24 -10.77 10.64
N GLY A 43 -17.17 -9.47 10.30
CA GLY A 43 -16.06 -8.86 9.58
C GLY A 43 -16.07 -9.03 8.06
N PHE A 44 -17.15 -9.62 7.48
CA PHE A 44 -17.30 -9.83 6.04
C PHE A 44 -18.55 -9.14 5.49
N VAL A 45 -18.49 -8.70 4.25
CA VAL A 45 -19.67 -8.21 3.52
C VAL A 45 -20.64 -9.38 3.33
N VAL A 46 -21.89 -9.20 3.76
CA VAL A 46 -22.97 -10.20 3.59
C VAL A 46 -24.03 -9.74 2.61
N GLY A 47 -24.07 -8.46 2.27
CA GLY A 47 -24.99 -7.93 1.28
C GLY A 47 -24.68 -6.52 0.85
N VAL A 48 -25.10 -6.17 -0.37
CA VAL A 48 -25.15 -4.82 -0.92
C VAL A 48 -26.48 -4.70 -1.65
N GLY A 49 -27.21 -3.61 -1.45
CA GLY A 49 -28.54 -3.46 -2.06
C GLY A 49 -29.03 -2.03 -2.09
N PRO A 50 -30.21 -1.82 -2.77
CA PRO A 50 -30.85 -0.51 -2.88
C PRO A 50 -31.58 -0.12 -1.58
N ALA A 51 -31.80 1.18 -1.39
CA ALA A 51 -32.55 1.71 -0.25
C ALA A 51 -33.90 1.00 -0.04
N GLY A 52 -34.27 0.82 1.22
CA GLY A 52 -35.53 0.19 1.64
C GLY A 52 -35.48 -1.35 1.69
N SER A 53 -34.32 -1.96 1.45
CA SER A 53 -34.10 -3.40 1.56
C SER A 53 -32.98 -3.76 2.55
N GLU A 54 -32.64 -2.84 3.44
CA GLU A 54 -31.59 -3.02 4.45
C GLU A 54 -31.95 -4.12 5.46
N PRO A 55 -31.04 -5.03 5.78
CA PRO A 55 -31.27 -5.99 6.85
C PRO A 55 -31.26 -5.28 8.22
N ALA A 56 -31.90 -5.90 9.21
CA ALA A 56 -31.78 -5.44 10.59
C ALA A 56 -30.32 -5.53 11.05
N ALA A 57 -29.82 -4.51 11.74
CA ALA A 57 -28.44 -4.39 12.18
C ALA A 57 -28.31 -4.03 13.67
N ARG A 58 -27.21 -4.47 14.31
CA ARG A 58 -26.85 -4.04 15.68
C ARG A 58 -26.36 -2.60 15.71
N ARG A 59 -25.68 -2.19 14.64
CA ARG A 59 -25.17 -0.83 14.45
C ARG A 59 -25.41 -0.35 13.02
N THR A 60 -25.74 0.92 12.87
CA THR A 60 -25.88 1.57 11.57
C THR A 60 -24.94 2.77 11.50
N ILE A 61 -24.28 2.94 10.36
CA ILE A 61 -23.59 4.17 9.97
C ILE A 61 -24.47 4.86 8.93
N ASP A 62 -24.81 6.11 9.18
CA ASP A 62 -25.49 6.96 8.24
C ASP A 62 -24.47 7.50 7.23
N ALA A 63 -24.66 7.17 5.96
CA ALA A 63 -23.81 7.58 4.84
C ALA A 63 -24.48 8.64 3.97
N ASP A 64 -25.47 9.37 4.49
CA ASP A 64 -26.11 10.47 3.76
C ASP A 64 -25.07 11.47 3.22
N GLY A 65 -25.22 11.85 1.94
CA GLY A 65 -24.26 12.70 1.22
C GLY A 65 -22.89 12.09 0.98
N CYS A 66 -22.72 10.76 1.18
CA CYS A 66 -21.45 10.07 0.97
C CYS A 66 -21.46 9.19 -0.29
N LEU A 67 -20.31 9.18 -0.98
CA LEU A 67 -19.92 8.05 -1.81
C LEU A 67 -19.32 6.94 -0.91
N VAL A 68 -19.77 5.70 -1.07
CA VAL A 68 -19.19 4.52 -0.39
C VAL A 68 -18.40 3.73 -1.40
N THR A 69 -17.13 3.40 -1.05
CA THR A 69 -16.22 2.58 -1.86
C THR A 69 -15.66 1.45 -1.00
N PRO A 70 -15.08 0.38 -1.60
CA PRO A 70 -14.15 -0.47 -0.88
C PRO A 70 -13.02 0.35 -0.27
N GLY A 71 -12.42 -0.14 0.80
CA GLY A 71 -11.19 0.44 1.33
C GLY A 71 -10.04 0.33 0.34
N PHE A 72 -9.17 1.33 0.32
CA PHE A 72 -7.98 1.34 -0.52
C PHE A 72 -6.95 0.33 -0.01
N VAL A 73 -6.16 -0.23 -0.93
CA VAL A 73 -5.12 -1.23 -0.71
C VAL A 73 -3.79 -0.66 -1.17
N ASN A 74 -2.97 -0.22 -0.24
CA ASN A 74 -1.63 0.32 -0.51
C ASN A 74 -0.62 -0.82 -0.68
N THR A 75 0.08 -0.85 -1.80
CA THR A 75 0.97 -1.95 -2.19
C THR A 75 2.47 -1.67 -2.00
N HIS A 76 2.83 -0.44 -1.61
CA HIS A 76 4.21 -0.07 -1.32
C HIS A 76 4.28 1.13 -0.40
N HIS A 77 5.08 1.02 0.65
CA HIS A 77 5.33 2.10 1.60
C HIS A 77 6.65 1.88 2.35
N HIS A 78 7.22 2.95 2.88
CA HIS A 78 8.29 2.97 3.87
C HIS A 78 7.83 3.90 5.01
N ILE A 79 7.03 3.36 5.91
CA ILE A 79 6.34 4.19 6.92
C ILE A 79 7.34 4.92 7.82
N PHE A 80 8.45 4.27 8.20
CA PHE A 80 9.49 4.86 9.05
C PHE A 80 10.06 6.17 8.50
N GLN A 81 9.98 6.40 7.19
CA GLN A 81 10.48 7.60 6.54
C GLN A 81 9.69 8.87 6.92
N ASN A 82 8.50 8.75 7.53
CA ASN A 82 7.76 9.91 8.01
C ASN A 82 8.47 10.67 9.15
N LEU A 83 9.48 10.04 9.79
CA LEU A 83 10.38 10.69 10.76
C LEU A 83 11.33 11.70 10.09
N THR A 84 11.56 11.58 8.78
CA THR A 84 12.41 12.46 7.97
C THR A 84 11.66 13.12 6.82
N ARG A 85 10.33 13.29 6.97
CA ARG A 85 9.47 13.95 5.98
C ARG A 85 9.97 15.36 5.68
N SER A 86 9.99 15.72 4.39
CA SER A 86 10.48 17.03 3.91
C SER A 86 11.85 17.43 4.46
N PHE A 87 12.75 16.47 4.63
CA PHE A 87 14.08 16.72 5.20
C PHE A 87 14.92 17.59 4.26
N ALA A 88 15.16 18.84 4.67
CA ALA A 88 15.73 19.88 3.84
C ALA A 88 17.03 19.50 3.09
N PRO A 89 17.98 18.72 3.66
CA PRO A 89 19.17 18.28 2.95
C PRO A 89 18.90 17.34 1.76
N ALA A 90 17.74 16.63 1.74
CA ALA A 90 17.43 15.59 0.75
C ALA A 90 16.38 16.02 -0.30
N VAL A 91 15.53 17.05 -0.04
CA VAL A 91 14.38 17.39 -0.87
C VAL A 91 14.68 17.85 -2.32
N ARG A 92 15.93 18.02 -2.70
CA ARG A 92 16.34 18.43 -4.06
C ARG A 92 17.31 17.44 -4.70
N SER A 93 17.31 16.20 -4.26
CA SER A 93 18.23 15.17 -4.73
C SER A 93 17.49 14.14 -5.59
N GLY A 94 18.18 13.54 -6.56
CA GLY A 94 17.75 12.30 -7.21
C GLY A 94 17.96 11.10 -6.27
N LEU A 95 17.50 9.92 -6.68
CA LEU A 95 17.38 8.73 -5.83
C LEU A 95 18.64 8.40 -5.03
N PHE A 96 19.80 8.25 -5.68
CA PHE A 96 21.02 7.78 -4.99
C PHE A 96 21.57 8.82 -4.02
N ASP A 97 21.57 10.10 -4.36
CA ASP A 97 22.01 11.15 -3.45
C ASP A 97 21.01 11.38 -2.30
N TRP A 98 19.72 11.21 -2.56
CA TRP A 98 18.67 11.22 -1.58
C TRP A 98 18.86 10.09 -0.54
N LEU A 99 19.13 8.85 -0.98
CA LEU A 99 19.43 7.71 -0.12
C LEU A 99 20.68 7.96 0.75
N ARG A 100 21.78 8.43 0.14
CA ARG A 100 23.02 8.74 0.87
C ARG A 100 22.82 9.79 1.95
N ALA A 101 21.96 10.78 1.70
CA ALA A 101 21.66 11.83 2.69
C ALA A 101 20.82 11.29 3.86
N LEU A 102 19.97 10.28 3.64
CA LEU A 102 19.01 9.80 4.64
C LEU A 102 19.47 8.57 5.43
N TYR A 103 20.28 7.68 4.85
CA TYR A 103 20.76 6.48 5.54
C TYR A 103 21.40 6.73 6.92
N PRO A 104 22.23 7.78 7.14
CA PRO A 104 22.79 8.05 8.47
C PRO A 104 21.73 8.34 9.53
N HIS A 105 20.62 8.96 9.14
CA HIS A 105 19.50 9.25 10.04
C HIS A 105 18.68 8.00 10.33
N TRP A 106 18.43 7.16 9.31
CA TRP A 106 17.71 5.89 9.46
C TRP A 106 18.52 4.83 10.22
N ALA A 107 19.84 4.93 10.25
CA ALA A 107 20.68 4.08 11.11
C ALA A 107 20.44 4.30 12.62
N MET A 108 19.66 5.32 13.00
CA MET A 108 19.31 5.64 14.38
C MET A 108 17.90 5.14 14.78
N LEU A 109 17.24 4.35 13.92
CA LEU A 109 15.93 3.79 14.22
C LEU A 109 16.01 2.80 15.39
N ASP A 110 15.03 2.92 16.29
CA ASP A 110 14.78 2.01 17.40
C ASP A 110 13.29 1.62 17.44
N GLU A 111 12.93 0.64 18.27
CA GLU A 111 11.54 0.15 18.39
C GLU A 111 10.53 1.26 18.68
N GLU A 112 10.88 2.23 19.53
CA GLU A 112 9.97 3.33 19.87
C GLU A 112 9.73 4.24 18.66
N ALA A 113 10.78 4.63 17.96
CA ALA A 113 10.69 5.49 16.78
C ALA A 113 9.87 4.82 15.67
N VAL A 114 10.13 3.53 15.42
CA VAL A 114 9.39 2.77 14.40
C VAL A 114 7.93 2.55 14.80
N TYR A 115 7.65 2.20 16.07
CA TYR A 115 6.27 2.10 16.55
C TYR A 115 5.50 3.43 16.39
N LEU A 116 6.10 4.56 16.79
CA LEU A 116 5.47 5.88 16.68
C LEU A 116 5.27 6.29 15.22
N SER A 117 6.26 6.01 14.39
CA SER A 117 6.20 6.23 12.95
C SER A 117 5.07 5.42 12.32
N ALA A 118 5.00 4.11 12.61
CA ALA A 118 3.96 3.24 12.11
C ALA A 118 2.57 3.69 12.56
N PHE A 119 2.40 4.04 13.84
CA PHE A 119 1.13 4.53 14.35
C PHE A 119 0.64 5.78 13.60
N VAL A 120 1.53 6.77 13.40
CA VAL A 120 1.19 8.03 12.73
C VAL A 120 0.92 7.82 11.24
N GLY A 121 1.78 7.04 10.55
CA GLY A 121 1.61 6.76 9.13
C GLY A 121 0.34 5.95 8.83
N LEU A 122 0.03 4.95 9.67
CA LEU A 122 -1.19 4.16 9.54
C LEU A 122 -2.45 4.99 9.83
N ALA A 123 -2.37 5.94 10.78
CA ALA A 123 -3.47 6.88 11.02
C ALA A 123 -3.71 7.80 9.80
N GLU A 124 -2.63 8.31 9.18
CA GLU A 124 -2.73 9.12 7.95
C GLU A 124 -3.30 8.31 6.79
N LEU A 125 -2.84 7.07 6.59
CA LEU A 125 -3.40 6.15 5.60
C LEU A 125 -4.89 5.91 5.81
N ALA A 126 -5.34 5.67 7.05
CA ALA A 126 -6.75 5.47 7.37
C ALA A 126 -7.60 6.71 7.06
N LEU A 127 -7.10 7.92 7.36
CA LEU A 127 -7.74 9.19 6.99
C LEU A 127 -7.77 9.41 5.47
N GLY A 128 -6.82 8.82 4.74
CA GLY A 128 -6.77 8.77 3.27
C GLY A 128 -7.61 7.65 2.65
N GLY A 129 -8.40 6.90 3.45
CA GLY A 129 -9.29 5.83 2.99
C GLY A 129 -8.62 4.48 2.78
N CYS A 130 -7.39 4.30 3.23
CA CYS A 130 -6.70 3.01 3.18
C CYS A 130 -7.20 2.10 4.30
N THR A 131 -7.50 0.85 3.99
CA THR A 131 -7.90 -0.19 4.96
C THR A 131 -6.91 -1.31 5.05
N THR A 132 -6.10 -1.49 3.99
CA THR A 132 -5.01 -2.47 3.93
C THR A 132 -3.76 -1.79 3.40
N THR A 133 -2.64 -1.97 4.08
CA THR A 133 -1.35 -1.47 3.61
C THR A 133 -0.26 -2.51 3.76
N THR A 134 0.68 -2.50 2.82
CA THR A 134 2.01 -3.07 3.02
C THR A 134 2.94 -2.04 3.63
N ASP A 135 4.07 -2.48 4.15
CA ASP A 135 5.24 -1.67 4.45
C ASP A 135 6.51 -2.41 4.05
N HIS A 136 7.50 -1.67 3.55
CA HIS A 136 8.80 -2.22 3.21
C HIS A 136 9.84 -1.67 4.19
N LEU A 137 9.87 -2.24 5.38
CA LEU A 137 10.87 -1.94 6.40
C LEU A 137 12.16 -2.69 6.07
N TYR A 138 13.13 -2.00 5.45
CA TYR A 138 14.39 -2.60 5.02
C TYR A 138 15.61 -2.18 5.85
N VAL A 139 15.45 -1.22 6.75
CA VAL A 139 16.52 -0.71 7.62
C VAL A 139 16.43 -1.37 8.98
N HIS A 140 17.44 -2.15 9.35
CA HIS A 140 17.52 -2.85 10.63
C HIS A 140 18.88 -2.58 11.31
N PRO A 141 19.06 -1.43 11.98
CA PRO A 141 20.30 -1.09 12.65
C PRO A 141 20.64 -2.06 13.78
N ALA A 142 21.93 -2.32 13.99
CA ALA A 142 22.39 -3.11 15.13
C ALA A 142 21.91 -2.47 16.45
N GLY A 143 21.24 -3.26 17.30
CA GLY A 143 20.67 -2.77 18.57
C GLY A 143 19.33 -2.04 18.45
N GLY A 144 18.74 -1.93 17.27
CA GLY A 144 17.42 -1.29 17.04
C GLY A 144 16.24 -2.05 17.64
N GLY A 145 16.41 -3.33 18.00
CA GLY A 145 15.35 -4.19 18.52
C GLY A 145 14.52 -4.87 17.44
N ASP A 146 13.31 -5.33 17.77
CA ASP A 146 12.38 -5.94 16.84
C ASP A 146 11.46 -4.89 16.20
N LEU A 147 11.99 -4.21 15.18
CA LEU A 147 11.31 -3.11 14.49
C LEU A 147 10.02 -3.57 13.78
N LEU A 148 10.01 -4.79 13.22
CA LEU A 148 8.84 -5.33 12.55
C LEU A 148 7.70 -5.62 13.55
N ALA A 149 8.02 -6.18 14.72
CA ALA A 149 7.04 -6.37 15.78
C ALA A 149 6.47 -5.03 16.28
N ALA A 150 7.29 -3.97 16.33
CA ALA A 150 6.86 -2.62 16.69
C ALA A 150 5.84 -2.05 15.71
N GLU A 151 6.05 -2.20 14.39
CA GLU A 151 5.06 -1.81 13.37
C GLU A 151 3.76 -2.61 13.46
N ILE A 152 3.86 -3.93 13.63
CA ILE A 152 2.69 -4.81 13.78
C ILE A 152 1.88 -4.42 15.03
N ALA A 153 2.54 -4.04 16.13
CA ALA A 153 1.87 -3.55 17.32
C ALA A 153 1.09 -2.25 17.06
N ALA A 154 1.68 -1.30 16.33
CA ALA A 154 1.02 -0.07 15.93
C ALA A 154 -0.19 -0.34 15.01
N ALA A 155 -0.05 -1.24 14.05
CA ALA A 155 -1.14 -1.62 13.13
C ALA A 155 -2.33 -2.24 13.89
N ARG A 156 -2.05 -3.10 14.88
CA ARG A 156 -3.10 -3.67 15.74
C ARG A 156 -3.79 -2.60 16.58
N GLU A 157 -3.05 -1.62 17.08
CA GLU A 157 -3.59 -0.52 17.89
C GLU A 157 -4.48 0.42 17.05
N ILE A 158 -4.07 0.76 15.83
CA ILE A 158 -4.89 1.55 14.88
C ILE A 158 -6.08 0.75 14.36
N GLY A 159 -5.91 -0.56 14.13
CA GLY A 159 -6.93 -1.45 13.60
C GLY A 159 -6.93 -1.55 12.07
N LEU A 160 -5.85 -1.20 11.39
CA LEU A 160 -5.68 -1.42 9.95
C LEU A 160 -5.21 -2.86 9.67
N ARG A 161 -5.60 -3.37 8.51
CA ARG A 161 -5.07 -4.60 7.96
C ARG A 161 -3.67 -4.33 7.44
N PHE A 162 -2.69 -5.15 7.86
CA PHE A 162 -1.28 -4.88 7.64
C PHE A 162 -0.57 -6.08 6.99
N HIS A 163 0.09 -5.82 5.85
CA HIS A 163 0.87 -6.82 5.13
C HIS A 163 2.33 -6.38 5.04
N PRO A 164 3.02 -6.19 6.20
CA PRO A 164 4.38 -5.72 6.18
C PRO A 164 5.31 -6.74 5.56
N THR A 165 6.45 -6.25 5.08
CA THR A 165 7.52 -7.10 4.60
C THR A 165 8.67 -7.12 5.59
N ARG A 166 9.34 -8.29 5.73
CA ARG A 166 10.66 -8.31 6.33
C ARG A 166 11.67 -7.91 5.26
N GLY A 167 11.91 -6.59 5.19
CA GLY A 167 12.89 -6.01 4.28
C GLY A 167 14.32 -6.23 4.75
N SER A 168 15.30 -6.03 3.86
CA SER A 168 16.72 -6.24 4.20
C SER A 168 17.67 -5.55 3.23
N MET A 169 18.86 -5.24 3.73
CA MET A 169 20.03 -4.83 2.96
C MET A 169 21.24 -5.63 3.45
N SER A 170 22.05 -6.16 2.53
CA SER A 170 23.21 -7.01 2.85
C SER A 170 24.49 -6.55 2.15
N LEU A 171 24.40 -5.67 1.18
CA LEU A 171 25.51 -5.22 0.37
C LEU A 171 25.82 -3.76 0.70
N SER A 172 26.91 -3.55 1.45
CA SER A 172 27.33 -2.20 1.84
C SER A 172 28.13 -1.50 0.73
N GLU A 173 28.38 -0.20 0.90
CA GLU A 173 29.24 0.58 0.00
C GLU A 173 30.68 0.02 -0.05
N ASP A 174 31.18 -0.59 1.04
CA ASP A 174 32.46 -1.26 1.08
C ASP A 174 32.49 -2.55 0.25
N ASP A 175 31.32 -3.15 0.00
CA ASP A 175 31.13 -4.40 -0.74
C ASP A 175 30.58 -4.16 -2.17
N GLY A 176 30.51 -2.90 -2.60
CA GLY A 176 30.04 -2.51 -3.93
C GLY A 176 28.54 -2.22 -4.03
N GLY A 177 27.83 -2.14 -2.91
CA GLY A 177 26.44 -1.67 -2.82
C GLY A 177 26.36 -0.15 -2.60
N LEU A 178 25.15 0.34 -2.32
CA LEU A 178 24.90 1.76 -2.04
C LEU A 178 24.79 2.09 -0.54
N PRO A 179 24.15 1.23 0.32
CA PRO A 179 23.90 1.56 1.72
C PRO A 179 25.18 1.49 2.57
N PRO A 180 25.30 2.32 3.63
CA PRO A 180 26.41 2.21 4.57
C PRO A 180 26.31 0.92 5.40
N ALA A 181 27.45 0.38 5.85
CA ALA A 181 27.51 -0.85 6.62
C ALA A 181 26.62 -0.85 7.89
N ALA A 182 26.38 0.32 8.49
CA ALA A 182 25.55 0.46 9.69
C ALA A 182 24.09 0.04 9.53
N VAL A 183 23.57 -0.03 8.31
CA VAL A 183 22.20 -0.45 7.99
C VAL A 183 22.13 -1.78 7.24
N CYS A 184 23.26 -2.44 7.02
CA CYS A 184 23.35 -3.76 6.41
C CYS A 184 23.41 -4.86 7.48
N GLN A 185 22.89 -6.03 7.14
CA GLN A 185 22.95 -7.24 7.98
C GLN A 185 23.63 -8.38 7.20
N ASP A 186 24.20 -9.34 7.91
CA ASP A 186 24.66 -10.58 7.26
C ASP A 186 23.46 -11.40 6.74
N GLU A 187 23.68 -12.13 5.66
CA GLU A 187 22.59 -12.82 4.93
C GLU A 187 21.96 -13.96 5.74
N ASP A 188 22.74 -14.68 6.54
CA ASP A 188 22.21 -15.79 7.35
C ASP A 188 21.31 -15.24 8.48
N THR A 189 21.70 -14.11 9.09
CA THR A 189 20.85 -13.37 10.03
C THR A 189 19.56 -12.89 9.36
N ILE A 190 19.63 -12.35 8.14
CA ILE A 190 18.46 -11.90 7.38
C ILE A 190 17.50 -13.06 7.12
N LEU A 191 17.99 -14.18 6.64
CA LEU A 191 17.16 -15.36 6.32
C LEU A 191 16.52 -15.95 7.58
N ALA A 192 17.28 -16.08 8.67
CA ALA A 192 16.76 -16.56 9.95
C ALA A 192 15.70 -15.63 10.55
N ALA A 193 15.92 -14.31 10.51
CA ALA A 193 14.95 -13.32 10.97
C ALA A 193 13.69 -13.29 10.09
N SER A 194 13.84 -13.50 8.78
CA SER A 194 12.72 -13.60 7.84
C SER A 194 11.82 -14.80 8.14
N GLU A 195 12.42 -15.98 8.36
CA GLU A 195 11.68 -17.18 8.75
C GLU A 195 11.00 -17.02 10.12
N ALA A 196 11.69 -16.43 11.08
CA ALA A 196 11.14 -16.17 12.42
C ALA A 196 9.93 -15.22 12.34
N ALA A 197 10.00 -14.14 11.55
CA ALA A 197 8.92 -13.18 11.37
C ALA A 197 7.66 -13.83 10.75
N VAL A 198 7.84 -14.67 9.73
CA VAL A 198 6.72 -15.41 9.12
C VAL A 198 6.09 -16.36 10.15
N ASN A 199 6.89 -17.15 10.86
CA ASN A 199 6.39 -18.09 11.85
C ASN A 199 5.65 -17.42 13.01
N ALA A 200 6.06 -16.21 13.40
CA ALA A 200 5.47 -15.47 14.52
C ALA A 200 4.19 -14.71 14.15
N HIS A 201 4.07 -14.20 12.93
CA HIS A 201 3.07 -13.18 12.60
C HIS A 201 2.22 -13.47 11.37
N HIS A 202 2.62 -14.38 10.47
CA HIS A 202 1.89 -14.62 9.24
C HIS A 202 0.62 -15.45 9.49
N ASP A 203 -0.56 -14.84 9.20
CA ASP A 203 -1.85 -15.50 9.25
C ASP A 203 -2.38 -15.74 7.83
N ARG A 204 -2.65 -17.00 7.47
CA ARG A 204 -3.16 -17.41 6.16
C ARG A 204 -4.67 -17.45 6.06
N SER A 205 -5.38 -17.23 7.18
CA SER A 205 -6.84 -17.32 7.20
C SER A 205 -7.49 -16.26 6.30
N PRO A 206 -8.68 -16.53 5.76
CA PRO A 206 -9.49 -15.51 5.11
C PRO A 206 -9.75 -14.34 6.07
N GLY A 207 -9.62 -13.11 5.59
CA GLY A 207 -9.80 -11.93 6.44
C GLY A 207 -8.63 -11.65 7.39
N ALA A 208 -7.49 -12.35 7.26
CA ALA A 208 -6.31 -12.16 8.12
C ALA A 208 -5.91 -10.68 8.23
N MET A 209 -5.72 -10.21 9.47
CA MET A 209 -5.31 -8.83 9.75
C MET A 209 -3.81 -8.61 9.54
N VAL A 210 -2.98 -9.66 9.64
CA VAL A 210 -1.54 -9.58 9.43
C VAL A 210 -1.09 -10.69 8.49
N ARG A 211 -0.41 -10.33 7.41
CA ARG A 211 0.37 -11.27 6.56
C ARG A 211 1.77 -10.73 6.41
N ILE A 212 2.76 -11.61 6.29
CA ILE A 212 4.17 -11.24 6.11
C ILE A 212 4.60 -11.58 4.69
N ALA A 213 5.38 -10.70 4.06
CA ALA A 213 6.14 -10.99 2.86
C ALA A 213 7.65 -10.79 3.10
N LEU A 214 8.49 -11.26 2.19
CA LEU A 214 9.95 -11.09 2.26
C LEU A 214 10.38 -10.07 1.21
N ALA A 215 11.30 -9.15 1.58
CA ALA A 215 11.62 -8.02 0.71
C ALA A 215 13.08 -7.55 0.83
N PRO A 216 14.04 -8.26 0.24
CA PRO A 216 15.32 -7.65 -0.12
C PRO A 216 15.11 -6.33 -0.85
N CYS A 217 15.84 -5.27 -0.45
CA CYS A 217 15.45 -3.91 -0.80
C CYS A 217 15.50 -3.61 -2.31
N SER A 218 16.64 -3.85 -2.96
CA SER A 218 16.84 -3.54 -4.39
C SER A 218 18.07 -4.28 -4.92
N PRO A 219 18.25 -4.41 -6.26
CA PRO A 219 19.43 -5.04 -6.85
C PRO A 219 20.77 -4.42 -6.42
N PHE A 220 20.79 -3.14 -6.05
CA PHE A 220 22.00 -2.41 -5.65
C PHE A 220 22.23 -2.34 -4.13
N SER A 221 21.42 -3.04 -3.33
CA SER A 221 21.51 -3.06 -1.86
C SER A 221 21.59 -4.46 -1.26
N VAL A 222 21.45 -5.50 -2.10
CA VAL A 222 21.50 -6.89 -1.68
C VAL A 222 22.32 -7.74 -2.66
N SER A 223 22.91 -8.82 -2.18
CA SER A 223 23.66 -9.74 -3.05
C SER A 223 22.73 -10.61 -3.91
N ARG A 224 23.25 -11.09 -5.04
CA ARG A 224 22.59 -12.11 -5.86
C ARG A 224 22.23 -13.36 -5.04
N ARG A 225 23.11 -13.78 -4.10
CA ARG A 225 22.86 -14.94 -3.23
C ARG A 225 21.65 -14.72 -2.35
N LEU A 226 21.56 -13.55 -1.70
CA LEU A 226 20.41 -13.25 -0.82
C LEU A 226 19.10 -13.20 -1.62
N MET A 227 19.09 -12.60 -2.81
CA MET A 227 17.90 -12.60 -3.67
C MET A 227 17.42 -14.02 -3.95
N ALA A 228 18.32 -14.91 -4.45
CA ALA A 228 17.96 -16.28 -4.76
C ALA A 228 17.50 -17.07 -3.53
N SER A 229 18.24 -16.99 -2.42
CA SER A 229 17.89 -17.68 -1.16
C SER A 229 16.56 -17.19 -0.57
N THR A 230 16.22 -15.90 -0.77
CA THR A 230 14.94 -15.35 -0.32
C THR A 230 13.79 -15.87 -1.18
N ALA A 231 13.99 -16.07 -2.49
CA ALA A 231 12.99 -16.69 -3.36
C ALA A 231 12.69 -18.14 -2.90
N GLU A 232 13.73 -18.95 -2.65
CA GLU A 232 13.58 -20.31 -2.14
C GLU A 232 12.88 -20.34 -0.76
N LEU A 233 13.25 -19.41 0.13
CA LEU A 233 12.63 -19.28 1.44
C LEU A 233 11.14 -18.92 1.34
N ALA A 234 10.78 -17.99 0.46
CA ALA A 234 9.40 -17.56 0.25
C ALA A 234 8.53 -18.69 -0.34
N GLU A 235 9.08 -19.50 -1.26
CA GLU A 235 8.40 -20.69 -1.79
C GLU A 235 8.15 -21.71 -0.67
N ARG A 236 9.17 -22.03 0.14
CA ARG A 236 9.06 -22.96 1.26
C ARG A 236 8.05 -22.53 2.32
N LEU A 237 8.00 -21.24 2.61
CA LEU A 237 7.10 -20.65 3.62
C LEU A 237 5.72 -20.27 3.05
N ASP A 238 5.53 -20.37 1.74
CA ASP A 238 4.33 -19.96 1.02
C ASP A 238 3.93 -18.51 1.35
N VAL A 239 4.88 -17.59 1.20
CA VAL A 239 4.70 -16.14 1.35
C VAL A 239 5.07 -15.40 0.06
N ARG A 240 4.66 -14.14 -0.04
CA ARG A 240 4.94 -13.31 -1.22
C ARG A 240 6.32 -12.66 -1.12
N LEU A 241 6.78 -12.14 -2.25
CA LEU A 241 8.06 -11.47 -2.45
C LEU A 241 7.86 -10.02 -2.91
N HIS A 242 8.65 -9.09 -2.38
CA HIS A 242 8.63 -7.69 -2.76
C HIS A 242 10.03 -7.10 -2.87
N THR A 243 10.24 -6.20 -3.83
CA THR A 243 11.49 -5.45 -4.01
C THR A 243 11.24 -4.20 -4.88
N HIS A 244 12.19 -3.25 -4.89
CA HIS A 244 12.24 -2.21 -5.92
C HIS A 244 12.84 -2.80 -7.19
N LEU A 245 12.33 -2.42 -8.36
CA LEU A 245 12.82 -2.93 -9.64
C LEU A 245 12.60 -1.93 -10.77
N ALA A 246 13.65 -1.68 -11.56
CA ALA A 246 13.65 -0.81 -12.72
C ALA A 246 13.07 0.58 -12.42
N GLU A 247 13.49 1.17 -11.30
CA GLU A 247 12.99 2.45 -10.82
C GLU A 247 13.69 3.63 -11.52
N ASP A 248 15.00 3.55 -11.67
CA ASP A 248 15.85 4.66 -12.10
C ASP A 248 16.91 4.19 -13.09
N PRO A 249 17.38 5.04 -14.06
CA PRO A 249 18.46 4.67 -14.98
C PRO A 249 19.79 4.30 -14.31
N ASP A 250 20.05 4.81 -13.10
CA ASP A 250 21.24 4.42 -12.33
C ASP A 250 21.18 2.95 -11.90
N GLU A 251 19.98 2.39 -11.65
CA GLU A 251 19.79 0.96 -11.38
C GLU A 251 20.11 0.10 -12.62
N ASP A 252 19.66 0.53 -13.81
CA ASP A 252 20.01 -0.13 -15.07
C ASP A 252 21.53 -0.22 -15.25
N SER A 253 22.22 0.92 -15.08
CA SER A 253 23.69 1.01 -15.17
C SER A 253 24.37 0.10 -14.16
N TYR A 254 23.92 0.11 -12.90
CA TYR A 254 24.45 -0.75 -11.83
C TYR A 254 24.30 -2.24 -12.17
N CYS A 255 23.13 -2.66 -12.64
CA CYS A 255 22.86 -4.06 -12.97
C CYS A 255 23.69 -4.52 -14.18
N GLU A 256 23.84 -3.69 -15.22
CA GLU A 256 24.67 -4.00 -16.38
C GLU A 256 26.16 -4.13 -15.99
N GLU A 257 26.68 -3.22 -15.16
CA GLU A 257 28.08 -3.25 -14.71
C GLU A 257 28.38 -4.42 -13.74
N THR A 258 27.46 -4.70 -12.81
CA THR A 258 27.67 -5.67 -11.75
C THR A 258 27.26 -7.08 -12.14
N TYR A 259 26.14 -7.23 -12.83
CA TYR A 259 25.52 -8.52 -13.14
C TYR A 259 25.58 -8.89 -14.62
N GLY A 260 25.94 -7.94 -15.50
CA GLY A 260 26.03 -8.13 -16.95
C GLY A 260 24.67 -8.22 -17.64
N CYS A 261 23.61 -7.74 -17.00
CA CYS A 261 22.24 -7.79 -17.52
C CYS A 261 21.38 -6.67 -16.93
N ARG A 262 20.22 -6.40 -17.54
CA ARG A 262 19.24 -5.43 -17.07
C ARG A 262 18.51 -5.91 -15.80
N PRO A 263 17.86 -5.03 -15.03
CA PRO A 263 17.19 -5.39 -13.76
C PRO A 263 16.17 -6.53 -13.87
N VAL A 264 15.31 -6.56 -14.88
CA VAL A 264 14.29 -7.62 -15.03
C VAL A 264 14.93 -8.97 -15.41
N GLU A 265 16.01 -8.96 -16.17
CA GLU A 265 16.76 -10.19 -16.45
C GLU A 265 17.46 -10.71 -15.20
N PHE A 266 18.07 -9.83 -14.39
CA PHE A 266 18.61 -10.20 -13.09
C PHE A 266 17.53 -10.81 -12.19
N PHE A 267 16.34 -10.20 -12.12
CA PHE A 267 15.18 -10.64 -11.36
C PHE A 267 14.74 -12.07 -11.75
N GLU A 268 14.74 -12.37 -13.06
CA GLU A 268 14.47 -13.73 -13.55
C GLU A 268 15.56 -14.71 -13.15
N GLN A 269 16.84 -14.35 -13.33
CA GLN A 269 17.99 -15.21 -12.99
C GLN A 269 18.06 -15.62 -11.51
N VAL A 270 17.49 -14.82 -10.61
CA VAL A 270 17.42 -15.11 -9.17
C VAL A 270 16.10 -15.78 -8.74
N GLY A 271 15.24 -16.17 -9.70
CA GLY A 271 14.02 -16.94 -9.45
C GLY A 271 12.81 -16.12 -8.98
N TRP A 272 12.80 -14.81 -9.23
CA TRP A 272 11.74 -13.91 -8.79
C TRP A 272 10.65 -13.65 -9.83
N LEU A 273 10.83 -14.05 -11.08
CA LEU A 273 9.86 -13.83 -12.16
C LEU A 273 8.69 -14.82 -12.04
N THR A 274 7.83 -14.61 -11.04
CA THR A 274 6.68 -15.46 -10.69
C THR A 274 5.50 -14.61 -10.21
N ASP A 275 4.30 -15.18 -10.21
CA ASP A 275 3.08 -14.54 -9.68
C ASP A 275 3.09 -14.33 -8.16
N ARG A 276 4.07 -14.92 -7.45
CA ARG A 276 4.34 -14.69 -6.03
C ARG A 276 4.94 -13.31 -5.78
N SER A 277 5.57 -12.70 -6.78
CA SER A 277 6.30 -11.44 -6.67
C SER A 277 5.42 -10.23 -7.01
N TRP A 278 5.67 -9.13 -6.32
CA TRP A 278 5.29 -7.80 -6.78
C TRP A 278 6.44 -6.83 -6.56
N VAL A 279 6.59 -5.86 -7.47
CA VAL A 279 7.71 -4.92 -7.48
C VAL A 279 7.22 -3.49 -7.34
N ALA A 280 8.02 -2.62 -6.74
CA ALA A 280 7.75 -1.20 -6.69
C ALA A 280 8.32 -0.50 -7.94
N HIS A 281 7.67 0.58 -8.35
CA HIS A 281 8.00 1.53 -9.43
C HIS A 281 7.88 0.97 -10.83
N CYS A 282 8.78 0.10 -11.27
CA CYS A 282 8.80 -0.48 -12.63
C CYS A 282 8.66 0.59 -13.72
N VAL A 283 9.54 1.62 -13.67
CA VAL A 283 9.47 2.81 -14.54
C VAL A 283 10.13 2.55 -15.89
N HIS A 284 11.25 1.81 -15.90
CA HIS A 284 12.13 1.64 -17.05
C HIS A 284 12.18 0.22 -17.67
N PRO A 285 11.15 -0.63 -17.54
CA PRO A 285 11.16 -1.89 -18.27
C PRO A 285 11.00 -1.63 -19.78
N ASP A 286 11.72 -2.37 -20.62
CA ASP A 286 11.49 -2.35 -22.06
C ASP A 286 10.27 -3.20 -22.46
N GLN A 287 9.95 -3.26 -23.75
CA GLN A 287 8.74 -3.96 -24.23
C GLN A 287 8.82 -5.49 -24.06
N ASP A 288 10.00 -6.09 -24.15
CA ASP A 288 10.21 -7.51 -23.91
C ASP A 288 10.06 -7.81 -22.41
N GLU A 289 10.67 -6.98 -21.56
CA GLU A 289 10.59 -7.07 -20.10
C GLU A 289 9.15 -6.92 -19.60
N ILE A 290 8.37 -5.97 -20.16
CA ILE A 290 6.93 -5.84 -19.87
C ILE A 290 6.18 -7.12 -20.22
N GLY A 291 6.46 -7.71 -21.39
CA GLY A 291 5.85 -8.98 -21.80
C GLY A 291 6.18 -10.13 -20.84
N ARG A 292 7.41 -10.22 -20.38
CA ARG A 292 7.88 -11.26 -19.43
C ARG A 292 7.25 -11.09 -18.04
N LEU A 293 7.22 -9.87 -17.50
CA LEU A 293 6.57 -9.54 -16.24
C LEU A 293 5.08 -9.91 -16.28
N GLY A 294 4.38 -9.53 -17.36
CA GLY A 294 2.96 -9.84 -17.54
C GLY A 294 2.68 -11.34 -17.68
N ALA A 295 3.46 -12.04 -18.48
CA ALA A 295 3.32 -13.49 -18.66
C ALA A 295 3.55 -14.29 -17.37
N ALA A 296 4.42 -13.78 -16.49
CA ALA A 296 4.69 -14.36 -15.18
C ALA A 296 3.67 -13.92 -14.10
N GLY A 297 2.80 -12.94 -14.39
CA GLY A 297 1.83 -12.41 -13.42
C GLY A 297 2.46 -11.61 -12.28
N VAL A 298 3.66 -11.04 -12.51
CA VAL A 298 4.33 -10.18 -11.51
C VAL A 298 3.49 -8.92 -11.26
N GLY A 299 3.17 -8.66 -9.99
CA GLY A 299 2.46 -7.43 -9.60
C GLY A 299 3.36 -6.20 -9.66
N VAL A 300 2.79 -5.02 -9.88
CA VAL A 300 3.50 -3.74 -9.87
C VAL A 300 2.81 -2.76 -8.96
N ALA A 301 3.55 -2.20 -8.01
CA ALA A 301 3.14 -1.08 -7.18
C ALA A 301 3.53 0.23 -7.87
N HIS A 302 2.57 0.88 -8.53
CA HIS A 302 2.80 2.17 -9.16
C HIS A 302 2.81 3.28 -8.10
N CYS A 303 3.92 4.04 -8.02
CA CYS A 303 4.17 5.10 -7.05
C CYS A 303 4.33 6.46 -7.76
N PRO A 304 3.25 7.02 -8.36
CA PRO A 304 3.39 8.13 -9.28
C PRO A 304 3.95 9.41 -8.65
N SER A 305 3.61 9.71 -7.39
CA SER A 305 4.12 10.93 -6.74
C SER A 305 5.62 10.85 -6.48
N SER A 306 6.11 9.71 -5.95
CA SER A 306 7.55 9.49 -5.73
C SER A 306 8.34 9.54 -7.04
N ASN A 307 7.85 8.83 -8.07
CA ASN A 307 8.48 8.85 -9.39
C ASN A 307 8.62 10.26 -9.97
N MET A 308 7.64 11.15 -9.71
CA MET A 308 7.71 12.55 -10.15
C MET A 308 8.66 13.38 -9.29
N LEU A 309 8.66 13.20 -7.97
CA LEU A 309 9.50 13.98 -7.04
C LEU A 309 10.98 13.62 -7.15
N LEU A 310 11.30 12.34 -7.32
CA LEU A 310 12.67 11.85 -7.55
C LEU A 310 13.11 11.95 -9.02
N VAL A 311 12.18 12.33 -9.91
CA VAL A 311 12.41 12.45 -11.36
C VAL A 311 12.77 11.10 -12.01
N SER A 312 12.34 9.98 -11.40
CA SER A 312 12.57 8.63 -11.96
C SER A 312 11.85 8.42 -13.30
N GLY A 313 10.68 9.04 -13.51
CA GLY A 313 9.95 8.95 -14.79
C GLY A 313 8.49 8.51 -14.64
N MET A 314 7.90 8.03 -15.74
CA MET A 314 6.49 7.60 -15.80
C MET A 314 6.41 6.11 -16.13
N ALA A 315 6.00 5.28 -15.15
CA ALA A 315 5.81 3.85 -15.36
C ALA A 315 4.81 3.55 -16.51
N PRO A 316 5.05 2.50 -17.32
CA PRO A 316 4.20 2.11 -18.44
C PRO A 316 2.97 1.31 -17.98
N VAL A 317 2.12 1.91 -17.13
CA VAL A 317 0.99 1.24 -16.45
C VAL A 317 0.02 0.59 -17.42
N ALA A 318 -0.33 1.28 -18.52
CA ALA A 318 -1.26 0.74 -19.51
C ALA A 318 -0.69 -0.49 -20.23
N GLU A 319 0.60 -0.46 -20.55
CA GLU A 319 1.34 -1.52 -21.20
C GLU A 319 1.49 -2.74 -20.28
N LEU A 320 1.81 -2.52 -19.00
CA LEU A 320 1.90 -3.56 -17.96
C LEU A 320 0.54 -4.26 -17.75
N LEU A 321 -0.54 -3.50 -17.62
CA LEU A 321 -1.90 -4.05 -17.52
C LEU A 321 -2.28 -4.86 -18.76
N ALA A 322 -1.97 -4.36 -19.96
CA ALA A 322 -2.24 -5.04 -21.23
C ALA A 322 -1.43 -6.35 -21.37
N ALA A 323 -0.23 -6.42 -20.80
CA ALA A 323 0.60 -7.61 -20.76
C ALA A 323 0.13 -8.65 -19.72
N GLY A 324 -0.74 -8.27 -18.77
CA GLY A 324 -1.28 -9.16 -17.74
C GLY A 324 -0.69 -8.99 -16.34
N SER A 325 0.21 -8.02 -16.12
CA SER A 325 0.68 -7.68 -14.77
C SER A 325 -0.45 -7.05 -13.96
N PRO A 326 -0.75 -7.53 -12.75
CA PRO A 326 -1.55 -6.76 -11.80
C PRO A 326 -0.86 -5.44 -11.47
N VAL A 327 -1.58 -4.31 -11.49
CA VAL A 327 -1.03 -3.02 -11.08
C VAL A 327 -1.85 -2.45 -9.95
N GLY A 328 -1.20 -2.19 -8.81
CA GLY A 328 -1.75 -1.48 -7.66
C GLY A 328 -1.09 -0.12 -7.48
N LEU A 329 -1.56 0.66 -6.50
CA LEU A 329 -0.93 1.93 -6.13
C LEU A 329 -0.11 1.77 -4.85
N GLY A 330 1.02 2.44 -4.78
CA GLY A 330 1.86 2.57 -3.60
C GLY A 330 2.10 4.04 -3.23
N CYS A 331 2.01 4.37 -1.94
CA CYS A 331 2.38 5.70 -1.45
C CYS A 331 3.88 5.94 -1.50
N ASP A 332 4.67 4.86 -1.51
CA ASP A 332 6.11 4.91 -1.28
C ASP A 332 6.50 5.58 0.06
N GLY A 333 7.75 5.91 0.27
CA GLY A 333 8.22 6.51 1.50
C GLY A 333 7.75 7.94 1.72
N SER A 334 7.37 8.26 2.95
CA SER A 334 6.98 9.63 3.33
C SER A 334 8.15 10.63 3.33
N ALA A 335 9.35 10.25 2.91
CA ALA A 335 10.46 11.17 2.63
C ALA A 335 10.70 11.36 1.12
N SER A 336 10.01 10.57 0.27
CA SER A 336 10.03 10.72 -1.20
C SER A 336 8.71 11.26 -1.76
N THR A 337 7.57 11.05 -1.06
CA THR A 337 6.26 11.59 -1.43
C THR A 337 5.72 12.63 -0.46
N ASP A 338 6.34 12.76 0.70
CA ASP A 338 5.94 13.64 1.80
C ASP A 338 4.50 13.45 2.30
N SER A 339 3.84 12.34 1.91
CA SER A 339 2.50 11.99 2.37
C SER A 339 2.30 10.48 2.46
N ALA A 340 1.29 10.04 3.23
CA ALA A 340 0.81 8.66 3.27
C ALA A 340 -0.67 8.64 2.84
N SER A 341 -0.96 9.10 1.61
CA SER A 341 -2.34 9.24 1.12
C SER A 341 -2.54 8.56 -0.23
N LEU A 342 -3.15 7.38 -0.20
CA LEU A 342 -3.45 6.65 -1.44
C LEU A 342 -4.48 7.38 -2.31
N TRP A 343 -5.29 8.28 -1.73
CA TRP A 343 -6.15 9.19 -2.50
C TRP A 343 -5.33 10.13 -3.40
N LEU A 344 -4.21 10.67 -2.88
CA LEU A 344 -3.31 11.51 -3.68
C LEU A 344 -2.67 10.70 -4.80
N GLU A 345 -2.25 9.47 -4.53
CA GLU A 345 -1.67 8.57 -5.54
C GLU A 345 -2.69 8.20 -6.62
N ALA A 346 -3.95 7.91 -6.26
CA ALA A 346 -5.01 7.67 -7.23
C ALA A 346 -5.28 8.89 -8.13
N ARG A 347 -5.28 10.09 -7.55
CA ARG A 347 -5.37 11.33 -8.33
C ARG A 347 -4.15 11.54 -9.24
N MET A 348 -2.93 11.31 -8.72
CA MET A 348 -1.71 11.46 -9.53
C MET A 348 -1.68 10.43 -10.67
N ALA A 349 -2.03 9.17 -10.41
CA ALA A 349 -2.14 8.14 -11.44
C ALA A 349 -3.13 8.54 -12.56
N LEU A 350 -4.29 9.09 -12.19
CA LEU A 350 -5.26 9.65 -13.15
C LEU A 350 -4.64 10.75 -14.03
N LEU A 351 -3.90 11.68 -13.43
CA LEU A 351 -3.29 12.81 -14.15
C LEU A 351 -2.14 12.36 -15.05
N VAL A 352 -1.25 11.52 -14.55
CA VAL A 352 -0.09 10.98 -15.30
C VAL A 352 -0.57 10.13 -16.48
N ALA A 353 -1.55 9.23 -16.28
CA ALA A 353 -2.08 8.42 -17.35
C ALA A 353 -2.71 9.27 -18.47
N ARG A 354 -3.48 10.30 -18.11
CA ARG A 354 -4.06 11.24 -19.10
C ARG A 354 -3.00 12.05 -19.84
N TYR A 355 -1.97 12.49 -19.14
CA TYR A 355 -0.87 13.23 -19.77
C TYR A 355 -0.07 12.34 -20.74
N ARG A 356 0.21 11.10 -20.35
CA ARG A 356 0.96 10.12 -21.18
C ARG A 356 0.17 9.63 -22.38
N SER A 357 -1.13 9.30 -22.21
CA SER A 357 -1.92 8.53 -23.18
C SER A 357 -3.13 9.29 -23.74
N GLY A 358 -3.31 10.55 -23.36
CA GLY A 358 -4.40 11.43 -23.83
C GLY A 358 -5.62 11.46 -22.93
N ALA A 359 -6.48 12.45 -23.18
CA ALA A 359 -7.60 12.79 -22.29
C ALA A 359 -8.66 11.68 -22.14
N ALA A 360 -8.77 10.77 -23.09
CA ALA A 360 -9.73 9.67 -23.07
C ALA A 360 -9.17 8.36 -22.49
N SER A 361 -7.89 8.31 -22.08
CA SER A 361 -7.22 7.07 -21.69
C SER A 361 -7.74 6.50 -20.38
N THR A 362 -8.09 7.35 -19.41
CA THR A 362 -8.49 6.92 -18.07
C THR A 362 -9.44 7.92 -17.40
N GLY A 363 -10.29 7.42 -16.52
CA GLY A 363 -11.16 8.17 -15.62
C GLY A 363 -10.90 7.80 -14.15
N ALA A 364 -11.73 8.34 -13.26
CA ALA A 364 -11.59 8.07 -11.83
C ALA A 364 -11.83 6.59 -11.49
N ARG A 365 -12.72 5.90 -12.19
CA ARG A 365 -13.00 4.47 -11.94
C ARG A 365 -11.76 3.61 -12.14
N GLN A 366 -11.03 3.78 -13.25
CA GLN A 366 -9.79 3.04 -13.51
C GLN A 366 -8.70 3.36 -12.46
N ALA A 367 -8.57 4.62 -12.05
CA ALA A 367 -7.62 4.99 -11.00
C ALA A 367 -8.01 4.40 -9.62
N LEU A 368 -9.32 4.31 -9.32
CA LEU A 368 -9.79 3.63 -8.10
C LEU A 368 -9.63 2.11 -8.18
N GLU A 369 -9.76 1.51 -9.37
CA GLU A 369 -9.44 0.09 -9.57
C GLU A 369 -7.98 -0.22 -9.22
N LEU A 370 -7.03 0.64 -9.58
CA LEU A 370 -5.63 0.49 -9.15
C LEU A 370 -5.49 0.58 -7.62
N ALA A 371 -6.22 1.52 -6.98
CA ALA A 371 -6.18 1.71 -5.53
C ALA A 371 -6.91 0.60 -4.74
N THR A 372 -7.67 -0.27 -5.39
CA THR A 372 -8.53 -1.29 -4.76
C THR A 372 -8.23 -2.69 -5.30
N LEU A 373 -8.85 -3.09 -6.40
CA LEU A 373 -8.71 -4.40 -7.03
C LEU A 373 -7.27 -4.72 -7.44
N GLY A 374 -6.58 -3.76 -8.05
CA GLY A 374 -5.19 -3.88 -8.46
C GLY A 374 -4.27 -4.11 -7.26
N GLY A 375 -4.46 -3.33 -6.19
CA GLY A 375 -3.73 -3.53 -4.95
C GLY A 375 -3.99 -4.92 -4.33
N ALA A 376 -5.25 -5.36 -4.30
CA ALA A 376 -5.62 -6.69 -3.83
C ALA A 376 -4.93 -7.80 -4.66
N ALA A 377 -4.84 -7.61 -5.97
CA ALA A 377 -4.17 -8.55 -6.88
C ALA A 377 -2.66 -8.61 -6.62
N CYS A 378 -1.98 -7.46 -6.49
CA CYS A 378 -0.56 -7.41 -6.15
C CYS A 378 -0.24 -8.15 -4.84
N LEU A 379 -1.13 -8.05 -3.83
CA LEU A 379 -0.95 -8.72 -2.55
C LEU A 379 -1.45 -10.19 -2.52
N GLY A 380 -1.91 -10.75 -3.66
CA GLY A 380 -2.46 -12.11 -3.74
C GLY A 380 -3.74 -12.29 -2.92
N ARG A 381 -4.58 -11.24 -2.84
CA ARG A 381 -5.82 -11.22 -2.07
C ARG A 381 -7.03 -10.80 -2.93
N GLN A 382 -7.01 -11.20 -4.19
CA GLN A 382 -8.11 -10.93 -5.13
C GLN A 382 -9.43 -11.52 -4.62
N GLY A 383 -10.49 -10.72 -4.74
CA GLY A 383 -11.82 -11.11 -4.31
C GLY A 383 -12.04 -11.12 -2.81
N GLU A 384 -10.97 -10.98 -2.03
CA GLU A 384 -11.00 -10.78 -0.57
C GLU A 384 -10.99 -9.28 -0.23
N LEU A 385 -10.07 -8.51 -0.83
CA LEU A 385 -9.88 -7.07 -0.62
C LEU A 385 -10.33 -6.25 -1.82
N GLY A 386 -10.56 -4.95 -1.60
CA GLY A 386 -10.77 -3.95 -2.65
C GLY A 386 -12.10 -4.08 -3.40
N VAL A 387 -13.07 -4.81 -2.88
CA VAL A 387 -14.37 -5.04 -3.49
C VAL A 387 -15.48 -5.13 -2.44
N LEU A 388 -16.67 -4.60 -2.75
CA LEU A 388 -17.86 -4.74 -1.90
C LEU A 388 -18.81 -5.76 -2.52
N ARG A 389 -18.64 -7.02 -2.11
CA ARG A 389 -19.54 -8.12 -2.50
C ARG A 389 -19.63 -9.14 -1.38
N PRO A 390 -20.72 -9.93 -1.30
CA PRO A 390 -20.81 -11.00 -0.32
C PRO A 390 -19.58 -11.94 -0.34
N GLY A 391 -19.01 -12.17 0.85
CA GLY A 391 -17.82 -13.00 1.07
C GLY A 391 -16.49 -12.21 1.04
N ALA A 392 -16.45 -10.99 0.56
CA ALA A 392 -15.29 -10.10 0.70
C ALA A 392 -15.22 -9.57 2.16
N VAL A 393 -14.04 -9.11 2.58
CA VAL A 393 -13.89 -8.47 3.90
C VAL A 393 -14.72 -7.20 4.01
N GLY A 394 -15.20 -6.92 5.21
CA GLY A 394 -16.00 -5.74 5.53
C GLY A 394 -15.16 -4.46 5.66
N ASP A 395 -14.38 -4.15 4.62
CA ASP A 395 -13.47 -3.00 4.55
C ASP A 395 -14.04 -1.97 3.57
N LEU A 396 -14.48 -0.80 4.07
CA LEU A 396 -15.09 0.25 3.25
C LEU A 396 -14.75 1.64 3.75
N VAL A 397 -14.98 2.62 2.86
CA VAL A 397 -14.81 4.04 3.14
C VAL A 397 -16.07 4.82 2.72
N CYS A 398 -16.51 5.72 3.60
CA CYS A 398 -17.51 6.74 3.27
C CYS A 398 -16.80 8.07 3.01
N TRP A 399 -16.96 8.61 1.81
CA TRP A 399 -16.40 9.89 1.37
C TRP A 399 -17.50 10.94 1.32
N ARG A 400 -17.43 11.94 2.20
CA ARG A 400 -18.44 12.97 2.27
C ARG A 400 -18.32 13.96 1.11
N LEU A 401 -19.38 14.12 0.31
CA LEU A 401 -19.41 14.90 -0.92
C LEU A 401 -20.30 16.14 -0.84
N ASP A 402 -20.80 16.51 0.34
CA ASP A 402 -21.71 17.63 0.57
C ASP A 402 -21.02 19.00 0.76
N GLY A 403 -19.68 19.02 0.80
CA GLY A 403 -18.89 20.23 1.00
C GLY A 403 -18.80 21.13 -0.25
N PRO A 404 -18.40 22.41 -0.09
CA PRO A 404 -18.32 23.40 -1.18
C PRO A 404 -17.50 22.94 -2.38
N LYS A 405 -16.43 22.15 -2.17
CA LYS A 405 -15.56 21.64 -3.23
C LYS A 405 -16.25 20.65 -4.18
N PHE A 406 -17.35 20.03 -3.73
CA PHE A 406 -18.13 19.09 -4.53
C PHE A 406 -19.43 19.70 -5.11
N ALA A 407 -19.73 20.95 -4.76
CA ALA A 407 -20.92 21.63 -5.25
C ALA A 407 -20.90 21.71 -6.80
N GLY A 408 -21.95 21.15 -7.43
CA GLY A 408 -22.06 21.06 -8.89
C GLY A 408 -21.38 19.88 -9.55
N ALA A 409 -20.74 18.95 -8.76
CA ALA A 409 -19.99 17.81 -9.29
C ALA A 409 -20.72 16.46 -9.16
N LEU A 410 -21.91 16.42 -8.56
CA LEU A 410 -22.58 15.17 -8.20
C LEU A 410 -23.31 14.46 -9.35
N SER A 411 -23.15 14.91 -10.60
CA SER A 411 -23.61 14.16 -11.77
C SER A 411 -22.85 12.82 -11.92
N ASP A 412 -21.63 12.73 -11.38
CA ASP A 412 -20.84 11.52 -11.25
C ASP A 412 -20.02 11.60 -9.96
N PRO A 413 -20.51 11.02 -8.84
CA PRO A 413 -19.83 11.04 -7.56
C PRO A 413 -18.43 10.39 -7.57
N VAL A 414 -18.22 9.37 -8.42
CA VAL A 414 -16.92 8.67 -8.53
C VAL A 414 -15.89 9.59 -9.19
N GLU A 415 -16.25 10.25 -10.30
CA GLU A 415 -15.36 11.25 -10.92
C GLU A 415 -15.11 12.42 -9.98
N ALA A 416 -16.14 12.88 -9.25
CA ALA A 416 -16.04 14.00 -8.31
C ALA A 416 -15.02 13.70 -7.21
N LEU A 417 -14.99 12.48 -6.67
CA LEU A 417 -14.06 12.09 -5.60
C LEU A 417 -12.62 12.43 -5.94
N LEU A 418 -12.12 12.06 -7.12
CA LEU A 418 -10.73 12.30 -7.51
C LEU A 418 -10.49 13.66 -8.17
N ARG A 419 -11.50 14.26 -8.80
CA ARG A 419 -11.34 15.54 -9.52
C ARG A 419 -11.48 16.76 -8.63
N CYS A 420 -12.38 16.70 -7.63
CA CYS A 420 -12.75 17.87 -6.81
C CYS A 420 -12.04 17.92 -5.44
N GLY A 421 -11.13 16.98 -5.17
CA GLY A 421 -10.41 16.88 -3.88
C GLY A 421 -9.46 18.04 -3.55
N PRO A 422 -8.71 17.94 -2.47
CA PRO A 422 -8.47 16.71 -1.70
C PRO A 422 -9.70 16.25 -0.92
N ALA A 423 -9.89 14.92 -0.88
CA ALA A 423 -10.91 14.30 -0.06
C ALA A 423 -10.23 13.58 1.15
N GLN A 424 -10.94 13.57 2.26
CA GLN A 424 -10.59 12.80 3.45
C GLN A 424 -11.74 11.84 3.74
N ALA A 425 -11.44 10.66 4.23
CA ALA A 425 -12.45 9.71 4.64
C ALA A 425 -13.30 10.29 5.79
N TYR A 426 -14.61 10.22 5.64
CA TYR A 426 -15.55 10.54 6.72
C TYR A 426 -15.69 9.36 7.67
N HIS A 427 -15.81 8.14 7.11
CA HIS A 427 -15.66 6.90 7.87
C HIS A 427 -14.71 5.97 7.12
N THR A 428 -13.82 5.31 7.86
CA THR A 428 -13.03 4.15 7.41
C THR A 428 -13.36 2.97 8.31
N VAL A 429 -13.84 1.91 7.70
CA VAL A 429 -14.26 0.68 8.38
C VAL A 429 -13.35 -0.46 7.94
N VAL A 430 -12.81 -1.22 8.89
CA VAL A 430 -11.97 -2.40 8.67
C VAL A 430 -12.56 -3.59 9.40
N ALA A 431 -12.85 -4.66 8.69
CA ALA A 431 -13.54 -5.86 9.22
C ALA A 431 -14.78 -5.49 10.05
N GLY A 432 -15.58 -4.52 9.57
CA GLY A 432 -16.77 -4.03 10.23
C GLY A 432 -16.54 -3.11 11.44
N LYS A 433 -15.29 -2.76 11.77
CA LYS A 433 -14.96 -1.86 12.90
C LYS A 433 -14.53 -0.48 12.36
N SER A 434 -15.03 0.59 12.99
CA SER A 434 -14.64 1.96 12.63
C SER A 434 -13.21 2.24 13.10
N VAL A 435 -12.36 2.66 12.17
CA VAL A 435 -11.00 3.20 12.42
C VAL A 435 -11.03 4.71 12.33
N VAL A 436 -11.77 5.25 11.36
CA VAL A 436 -12.11 6.67 11.26
C VAL A 436 -13.61 6.82 11.41
N ALA A 437 -14.04 7.78 12.21
CA ALA A 437 -15.43 8.17 12.37
C ALA A 437 -15.55 9.70 12.30
N GLU A 438 -16.43 10.20 11.45
CA GLU A 438 -16.69 11.64 11.24
C GLU A 438 -15.39 12.45 10.95
N GLY A 439 -14.47 11.82 10.18
CA GLY A 439 -13.19 12.43 9.81
C GLY A 439 -12.11 12.39 10.89
N HIS A 440 -12.33 11.69 12.02
CA HIS A 440 -11.40 11.58 13.12
C HIS A 440 -10.98 10.13 13.38
N ILE A 441 -9.71 9.94 13.75
CA ILE A 441 -9.22 8.63 14.23
C ILE A 441 -9.95 8.28 15.54
N VAL A 442 -10.52 7.08 15.58
CA VAL A 442 -11.28 6.60 16.75
C VAL A 442 -10.38 6.31 17.95
N ASN A 443 -9.12 5.96 17.70
CA ASN A 443 -8.15 5.70 18.77
C ASN A 443 -7.81 6.99 19.53
N GLY A 444 -8.16 7.05 20.82
CA GLY A 444 -7.97 8.23 21.68
C GLY A 444 -6.51 8.57 22.02
N ALA A 445 -5.53 7.72 21.66
CA ALA A 445 -4.11 7.97 21.94
C ALA A 445 -3.42 8.84 20.87
N ILE A 446 -4.12 9.27 19.81
CA ILE A 446 -3.51 9.96 18.65
C ILE A 446 -2.72 11.21 19.05
N GLU A 447 -3.24 12.06 19.93
CA GLU A 447 -2.57 13.31 20.37
C GLU A 447 -1.25 13.03 21.10
N ASP A 448 -1.23 12.01 21.98
CA ASP A 448 0.00 11.60 22.68
C ASP A 448 1.03 11.03 21.70
N ARG A 449 0.59 10.17 20.76
CA ARG A 449 1.46 9.57 19.75
C ARG A 449 2.07 10.64 18.83
N LEU A 450 1.29 11.63 18.39
CA LEU A 450 1.78 12.75 17.58
C LEU A 450 2.85 13.57 18.30
N ARG A 451 2.65 13.84 19.61
CA ARG A 451 3.65 14.57 20.41
C ARG A 451 4.96 13.80 20.50
N ARG A 452 4.90 12.50 20.81
CA ARG A 452 6.08 11.62 20.92
C ARG A 452 6.77 11.44 19.58
N HIS A 453 6.00 11.26 18.48
CA HIS A 453 6.52 11.17 17.13
C HIS A 453 7.34 12.40 16.75
N ARG A 454 6.84 13.62 17.03
CA ARG A 454 7.59 14.86 16.78
C ARG A 454 8.92 14.90 17.53
N ALA A 455 8.97 14.39 18.75
CA ALA A 455 10.20 14.32 19.53
C ALA A 455 11.19 13.29 18.92
N ALA A 456 10.72 12.10 18.51
CA ALA A 456 11.52 11.10 17.83
C ALA A 456 12.06 11.61 16.49
N SER A 457 11.20 12.25 15.68
CA SER A 457 11.59 12.88 14.41
C SER A 457 12.68 13.93 14.61
N ALA A 458 12.52 14.83 15.59
CA ALA A 458 13.53 15.86 15.88
C ALA A 458 14.88 15.24 16.29
N ARG A 459 14.89 14.18 17.09
CA ARG A 459 16.09 13.42 17.48
C ARG A 459 16.79 12.84 16.26
N ILE A 460 16.05 12.10 15.43
CA ILE A 460 16.59 11.43 14.24
C ILE A 460 17.10 12.45 13.22
N GLN A 461 16.37 13.53 12.94
CA GLN A 461 16.80 14.57 12.00
C GLN A 461 18.02 15.35 12.50
N ALA A 462 18.20 15.49 13.81
CA ALA A 462 19.38 16.11 14.40
C ALA A 462 20.61 15.20 14.42
N GLY A 463 20.48 13.90 14.14
CA GLY A 463 21.56 12.92 14.19
C GLY A 463 22.01 12.59 15.62
N ILE A 464 21.13 12.62 16.61
CA ILE A 464 21.39 12.40 18.05
C ILE A 464 20.42 11.40 18.66
#